data_3cf79b44315be5c1d10665a4380dfb12
#
_entry.id   3cf79b44315be5c1d10665a4380dfb12
#
_cell.length_a   1.000
_cell.length_b   1.000
_cell.length_c   1.000
_cell.angle_alpha   90.00
_cell.angle_beta   90.00
_cell.angle_gamma   90.00
#
_symmetry.space_group_name_H-M   'P 1'
#
loop_
_entity.id
_entity.type
_entity.pdbx_description
1 polymer ?
#
loop_
_entity_poly.entity_id
_entity_poly.type
_entity_poly.pdbx_seq_one_letter_code
_entity_poly.pdbx_strand_id
1 'polypeptide(L)'
;QCNAFNVWRTQLLNSWRKSNYEALVQDFRLPSETEREYSARGGLDNNPYPWGGPYIRNSRGCFLGNFKPLRGRYMEDGGFHTVKTSSYHPNDFGLYCMSGNVAEWTNTAFDETVYDFAFDLAPDYVYHAKIDDSAALHRKVTRGGSWKDIGYYLNNSTRTFEYQYTAKSYIGFRNVMTHLGRVGKELDLENGEEIQSDIQLK
;
A
#
# COMPACT_ATOMS: atom_id res chain seq x y z
N GLN A 1 -16.78 1.19 -2.84
CA GLN A 1 -16.52 -0.21 -3.21
C GLN A 1 -15.35 -0.80 -2.41
N CYS A 2 -14.17 -0.15 -2.34
CA CYS A 2 -13.01 -0.66 -1.59
C CYS A 2 -13.33 -0.90 -0.11
N ASN A 3 -13.97 0.07 0.56
CA ASN A 3 -14.36 -0.07 1.95
C ASN A 3 -15.41 -1.17 2.16
N ALA A 4 -16.36 -1.29 1.25
CA ALA A 4 -17.34 -2.39 1.30
C ALA A 4 -16.66 -3.77 1.16
N PHE A 5 -15.67 -3.88 0.28
CA PHE A 5 -14.86 -5.08 0.15
C PHE A 5 -14.09 -5.40 1.44
N ASN A 6 -13.50 -4.40 2.10
CA ASN A 6 -12.78 -4.57 3.35
C ASN A 6 -13.70 -5.09 4.47
N VAL A 7 -14.90 -4.53 4.59
CA VAL A 7 -15.91 -5.00 5.54
C VAL A 7 -16.29 -6.46 5.25
N TRP A 8 -16.60 -6.77 3.99
CA TRP A 8 -16.93 -8.14 3.58
C TRP A 8 -15.78 -9.11 3.89
N ARG A 9 -14.55 -8.73 3.57
CA ARG A 9 -13.37 -9.56 3.83
C ARG A 9 -13.17 -9.84 5.32
N THR A 10 -13.35 -8.81 6.17
CA THR A 10 -13.29 -8.95 7.63
C THR A 10 -14.34 -9.93 8.14
N GLN A 11 -15.57 -9.75 7.69
CA GLN A 11 -16.67 -10.62 8.11
C GLN A 11 -16.46 -12.07 7.68
N LEU A 12 -16.02 -12.28 6.43
CA LEU A 12 -15.73 -13.61 5.90
C LEU A 12 -14.64 -14.31 6.71
N LEU A 13 -13.51 -13.63 6.94
CA LEU A 13 -12.39 -14.20 7.69
C LEU A 13 -12.78 -14.48 9.14
N ASN A 14 -13.43 -13.55 9.79
CA ASN A 14 -13.84 -13.72 11.19
C ASN A 14 -14.91 -14.81 11.35
N SER A 15 -15.80 -14.99 10.38
CA SER A 15 -16.74 -16.10 10.38
C SER A 15 -16.05 -17.46 10.28
N TRP A 16 -15.05 -17.56 9.40
CA TRP A 16 -14.24 -18.76 9.25
C TRP A 16 -13.40 -19.05 10.53
N ARG A 17 -12.74 -18.03 11.09
CA ARG A 17 -11.96 -18.17 12.33
C ARG A 17 -12.83 -18.58 13.51
N LYS A 18 -14.02 -18.00 13.63
CA LYS A 18 -14.99 -18.38 14.67
C LYS A 18 -15.41 -19.83 14.56
N SER A 19 -15.60 -20.35 13.34
CA SER A 19 -15.95 -21.78 13.14
C SER A 19 -14.81 -22.72 13.49
N ASN A 20 -13.54 -22.22 13.43
CA ASN A 20 -12.35 -22.99 13.81
C ASN A 20 -11.85 -22.70 15.23
N TYR A 21 -12.63 -22.00 16.04
CA TYR A 21 -12.27 -21.61 17.42
C TYR A 21 -10.99 -20.78 17.54
N GLU A 22 -10.66 -20.00 16.48
CA GLU A 22 -9.50 -19.12 16.45
C GLU A 22 -9.88 -17.69 16.91
N ALA A 23 -8.89 -16.94 17.42
CA ALA A 23 -9.07 -15.54 17.78
C ALA A 23 -9.45 -14.70 16.58
N LEU A 24 -10.39 -13.76 16.76
CA LEU A 24 -10.83 -12.85 15.70
C LEU A 24 -9.71 -11.88 15.32
N VAL A 25 -9.69 -11.49 14.04
CA VAL A 25 -8.77 -10.46 13.54
C VAL A 25 -9.41 -9.09 13.54
N GLN A 26 -8.57 -8.06 13.51
CA GLN A 26 -8.99 -6.68 13.34
C GLN A 26 -9.55 -6.42 11.94
N ASP A 27 -10.27 -5.31 11.81
CA ASP A 27 -10.88 -4.94 10.54
C ASP A 27 -9.85 -4.63 9.47
N PHE A 28 -10.08 -5.17 8.29
CA PHE A 28 -9.36 -4.74 7.09
C PHE A 28 -9.81 -3.32 6.71
N ARG A 29 -8.85 -2.51 6.32
CA ARG A 29 -9.07 -1.13 5.88
C ARG A 29 -8.13 -0.74 4.74
N LEU A 30 -8.36 0.39 4.12
CA LEU A 30 -7.36 1.01 3.27
C LEU A 30 -6.19 1.53 4.12
N PRO A 31 -4.96 1.48 3.62
CA PRO A 31 -3.83 2.12 4.29
C PRO A 31 -4.00 3.63 4.31
N SER A 32 -3.41 4.29 5.26
CA SER A 32 -3.15 5.72 5.16
C SER A 32 -2.05 6.02 4.13
N GLU A 33 -1.88 7.28 3.76
CA GLU A 33 -0.82 7.67 2.83
C GLU A 33 0.56 7.37 3.39
N THR A 34 0.79 7.68 4.66
CA THR A 34 2.06 7.42 5.35
C THR A 34 2.35 5.94 5.49
N GLU A 35 1.36 5.11 5.85
CA GLU A 35 1.49 3.65 5.87
C GLU A 35 1.85 3.09 4.49
N ARG A 36 1.22 3.62 3.45
CA ARG A 36 1.47 3.18 2.07
C ARG A 36 2.88 3.55 1.62
N GLU A 37 3.35 4.77 1.92
CA GLU A 37 4.69 5.22 1.60
C GLU A 37 5.75 4.43 2.37
N TYR A 38 5.58 4.27 3.68
CA TYR A 38 6.46 3.44 4.52
C TYR A 38 6.58 2.02 3.97
N SER A 39 5.45 1.42 3.62
CA SER A 39 5.40 0.07 3.04
C SER A 39 6.11 0.01 1.69
N ALA A 40 6.02 1.06 0.87
CA ALA A 40 6.71 1.12 -0.41
C ALA A 40 8.23 1.27 -0.26
N ARG A 41 8.67 2.04 0.72
CA ARG A 41 10.10 2.22 0.99
C ARG A 41 10.80 0.93 1.42
N GLY A 42 10.08 -0.01 2.03
CA GLY A 42 10.65 -1.31 2.39
C GLY A 42 11.81 -1.24 3.40
N GLY A 43 11.85 -0.18 4.25
CA GLY A 43 12.96 0.06 5.17
C GLY A 43 14.13 0.85 4.58
N LEU A 44 14.05 1.24 3.33
CA LEU A 44 15.08 2.06 2.66
C LEU A 44 14.80 3.55 2.84
N ASP A 45 15.62 4.24 3.59
CA ASP A 45 15.48 5.68 3.81
C ASP A 45 15.83 6.46 2.54
N ASN A 46 15.02 7.49 2.25
CA ASN A 46 15.24 8.44 1.15
C ASN A 46 15.38 7.86 -0.27
N ASN A 47 15.06 6.59 -0.47
CA ASN A 47 15.09 6.00 -1.81
C ASN A 47 13.84 6.40 -2.62
N PRO A 48 14.03 6.80 -3.89
CA PRO A 48 12.92 7.23 -4.73
C PRO A 48 12.00 6.07 -5.13
N TYR A 49 12.50 4.84 -5.18
CA TYR A 49 11.74 3.66 -5.64
C TYR A 49 11.82 2.50 -4.64
N PRO A 50 10.84 1.59 -4.64
CA PRO A 50 10.78 0.43 -3.73
C PRO A 50 11.97 -0.54 -3.84
N TRP A 51 12.62 -0.58 -4.98
CA TRP A 51 13.80 -1.43 -5.24
C TRP A 51 15.14 -0.77 -4.90
N GLY A 52 15.11 0.44 -4.33
CA GLY A 52 16.31 1.22 -4.07
C GLY A 52 16.90 1.87 -5.33
N GLY A 53 17.77 2.85 -5.11
CA GLY A 53 18.46 3.56 -6.18
C GLY A 53 17.57 4.46 -7.05
N PRO A 54 18.19 5.25 -7.96
CA PRO A 54 17.47 6.26 -8.75
C PRO A 54 16.98 5.75 -10.10
N TYR A 55 17.26 4.50 -10.47
CA TYR A 55 17.00 3.98 -11.79
C TYR A 55 15.71 3.15 -11.86
N ILE A 56 14.98 3.27 -12.96
CA ILE A 56 13.78 2.48 -13.29
C ILE A 56 14.10 1.21 -14.08
N ARG A 57 15.37 1.00 -14.40
CA ARG A 57 15.89 -0.20 -15.09
C ARG A 57 17.02 -0.81 -14.27
N ASN A 58 17.12 -2.12 -14.33
CA ASN A 58 18.25 -2.85 -13.75
C ASN A 58 19.50 -2.78 -14.67
N SER A 59 20.61 -3.35 -14.21
CA SER A 59 21.87 -3.41 -14.96
C SER A 59 21.77 -4.17 -16.29
N ARG A 60 20.76 -4.99 -16.48
CA ARG A 60 20.48 -5.72 -17.73
C ARG A 60 19.56 -4.93 -18.68
N GLY A 61 19.12 -3.74 -18.29
CA GLY A 61 18.23 -2.88 -19.07
C GLY A 61 16.73 -3.18 -18.89
N CYS A 62 16.33 -4.21 -18.12
CA CYS A 62 14.93 -4.55 -17.87
C CYS A 62 14.27 -3.53 -16.94
N PHE A 63 12.99 -3.23 -17.16
CA PHE A 63 12.21 -2.39 -16.26
C PHE A 63 11.99 -3.05 -14.90
N LEU A 64 11.95 -2.25 -13.86
CA LEU A 64 11.76 -2.71 -12.48
C LEU A 64 10.29 -2.60 -12.01
N GLY A 65 9.43 -2.05 -12.86
CA GLY A 65 8.01 -1.95 -12.61
C GLY A 65 7.23 -1.81 -13.92
N ASN A 66 5.92 -2.01 -13.87
CA ASN A 66 5.03 -1.85 -15.03
C ASN A 66 4.51 -0.40 -15.09
N PHE A 67 4.99 0.35 -16.06
CA PHE A 67 4.63 1.75 -16.29
C PHE A 67 4.76 2.09 -17.77
N LYS A 68 4.36 3.31 -18.17
CA LYS A 68 4.48 3.80 -19.53
C LYS A 68 5.84 4.47 -19.75
N PRO A 69 6.81 3.83 -20.43
CA PRO A 69 8.06 4.48 -20.80
C PRO A 69 7.78 5.54 -21.89
N LEU A 70 8.35 6.74 -21.75
CA LEU A 70 8.19 7.81 -22.73
C LEU A 70 8.85 7.49 -24.07
N ARG A 71 9.88 6.66 -24.06
CA ARG A 71 10.62 6.19 -25.24
C ARG A 71 10.88 4.70 -25.15
N GLY A 72 10.77 4.00 -26.25
CA GLY A 72 11.02 2.56 -26.35
C GLY A 72 9.75 1.75 -26.53
N ARG A 73 9.88 0.45 -26.43
CA ARG A 73 8.76 -0.50 -26.55
C ARG A 73 8.00 -0.57 -25.25
N TYR A 74 6.72 -0.21 -25.28
CA TYR A 74 5.83 -0.29 -24.10
C TYR A 74 5.65 -1.70 -23.55
N MET A 75 5.86 -2.72 -24.37
CA MET A 75 5.70 -4.13 -24.02
C MET A 75 7.03 -4.85 -23.86
N GLU A 76 8.13 -4.14 -23.67
CA GLU A 76 9.46 -4.74 -23.63
C GLU A 76 9.60 -5.78 -22.51
N ASP A 77 8.96 -5.54 -21.38
CA ASP A 77 8.93 -6.44 -20.23
C ASP A 77 7.57 -7.17 -20.08
N GLY A 78 6.75 -7.18 -21.11
CA GLY A 78 5.51 -7.96 -21.18
C GLY A 78 4.25 -7.29 -20.69
N GLY A 79 4.32 -6.05 -20.15
CA GLY A 79 3.16 -5.36 -19.58
C GLY A 79 2.71 -4.19 -20.44
N PHE A 80 1.56 -4.31 -21.15
CA PHE A 80 0.90 -3.16 -21.78
C PHE A 80 -0.23 -2.60 -20.94
N HIS A 81 -0.88 -3.46 -20.16
CA HIS A 81 -1.89 -3.17 -19.16
C HIS A 81 -1.44 -3.74 -17.82
N THR A 82 -2.38 -4.12 -16.97
CA THR A 82 -2.07 -4.78 -15.70
C THR A 82 -1.41 -6.14 -15.90
N VAL A 83 -0.44 -6.44 -15.06
CA VAL A 83 0.26 -7.73 -15.02
C VAL A 83 0.01 -8.43 -13.68
N LYS A 84 0.43 -9.70 -13.60
CA LYS A 84 0.37 -10.43 -12.33
C LYS A 84 1.17 -9.69 -11.24
N THR A 85 0.66 -9.71 -10.02
CA THR A 85 1.32 -9.02 -8.90
C THR A 85 2.74 -9.50 -8.63
N SER A 86 3.05 -10.75 -8.96
CA SER A 86 4.39 -11.35 -8.81
C SER A 86 5.31 -11.22 -10.03
N SER A 87 4.96 -10.38 -11.02
CA SER A 87 5.75 -10.23 -12.25
C SER A 87 7.07 -9.47 -12.05
N TYR A 88 7.17 -8.70 -11.01
CA TYR A 88 8.38 -7.94 -10.65
C TYR A 88 8.87 -8.37 -9.26
N HIS A 89 10.10 -8.01 -8.92
CA HIS A 89 10.66 -8.34 -7.62
C HIS A 89 9.95 -7.56 -6.49
N PRO A 90 9.76 -8.19 -5.32
CA PRO A 90 9.24 -7.50 -4.15
C PRO A 90 10.28 -6.54 -3.59
N ASN A 91 9.83 -5.59 -2.76
CA ASN A 91 10.72 -4.80 -1.92
C ASN A 91 11.22 -5.61 -0.70
N ASP A 92 12.06 -5.02 0.15
CA ASP A 92 12.68 -5.72 1.29
C ASP A 92 11.67 -6.15 2.36
N PHE A 93 10.44 -5.59 2.35
CA PHE A 93 9.32 -6.10 3.16
C PHE A 93 8.55 -7.26 2.50
N GLY A 94 8.99 -7.74 1.35
CA GLY A 94 8.31 -8.80 0.60
C GLY A 94 7.05 -8.34 -0.14
N LEU A 95 6.85 -7.03 -0.32
CA LEU A 95 5.66 -6.46 -0.96
C LEU A 95 5.89 -6.25 -2.44
N TYR A 96 4.99 -6.82 -3.25
CA TYR A 96 5.03 -6.75 -4.71
C TYR A 96 4.29 -5.53 -5.25
N CYS A 97 4.72 -5.05 -6.43
CA CYS A 97 4.08 -3.98 -7.19
C CYS A 97 3.79 -2.71 -6.37
N MET A 98 4.72 -2.34 -5.50
CA MET A 98 4.59 -1.11 -4.71
C MET A 98 4.74 0.14 -5.58
N SER A 99 5.35 0.03 -6.75
CA SER A 99 5.40 1.08 -7.78
C SER A 99 5.09 0.49 -9.14
N GLY A 100 4.18 1.14 -9.87
CA GLY A 100 3.65 0.67 -11.15
C GLY A 100 2.55 -0.36 -11.01
N ASN A 101 2.13 -0.91 -12.13
CA ASN A 101 0.98 -1.79 -12.32
C ASN A 101 -0.35 -1.04 -12.14
N VAL A 102 -0.83 -0.83 -10.92
CA VAL A 102 -1.98 0.03 -10.62
C VAL A 102 -1.62 1.02 -9.51
N ALA A 103 -2.08 2.25 -9.65
CA ALA A 103 -2.06 3.19 -8.55
C ALA A 103 -3.02 2.70 -7.45
N GLU A 104 -2.71 2.91 -6.20
CA GLU A 104 -3.48 2.35 -5.10
C GLU A 104 -4.14 3.44 -4.26
N TRP A 105 -5.44 3.26 -3.99
CA TRP A 105 -6.20 4.10 -3.09
C TRP A 105 -5.66 4.08 -1.67
N THR A 106 -5.61 5.25 -1.05
CA THR A 106 -5.40 5.40 0.40
C THR A 106 -6.67 5.95 1.07
N ASN A 107 -6.71 5.89 2.40
CA ASN A 107 -7.80 6.49 3.17
C ASN A 107 -7.64 8.01 3.34
N THR A 108 -6.44 8.53 3.09
CA THR A 108 -6.09 9.94 3.26
C THR A 108 -6.80 10.82 2.23
N ALA A 109 -7.37 11.93 2.66
CA ALA A 109 -7.92 12.93 1.76
C ALA A 109 -6.78 13.74 1.11
N PHE A 110 -6.98 14.15 -0.14
CA PHE A 110 -5.98 14.93 -0.84
C PHE A 110 -6.18 16.42 -0.59
N ASP A 111 -5.15 17.03 -0.04
CA ASP A 111 -5.01 18.48 0.05
C ASP A 111 -3.59 18.85 -0.39
N GLU A 112 -3.46 19.93 -1.15
CA GLU A 112 -2.17 20.40 -1.66
C GLU A 112 -1.32 21.01 -0.56
N THR A 113 -1.96 21.57 0.47
CA THR A 113 -1.31 22.27 1.59
C THR A 113 -1.13 21.39 2.83
N VAL A 114 -1.38 20.10 2.72
CA VAL A 114 -1.35 19.17 3.87
C VAL A 114 -0.05 19.25 4.69
N TYR A 115 1.07 19.48 4.03
CA TYR A 115 2.37 19.59 4.71
C TYR A 115 2.52 20.85 5.58
N ASP A 116 1.65 21.86 5.38
CA ASP A 116 1.68 23.08 6.18
C ASP A 116 0.98 22.92 7.53
N PHE A 117 0.10 21.91 7.66
CA PHE A 117 -0.67 21.66 8.87
C PHE A 117 -0.58 20.22 9.41
N ALA A 118 0.09 19.31 8.70
CA ALA A 118 0.34 17.95 9.19
C ALA A 118 1.46 17.97 10.25
N PHE A 119 1.26 17.18 11.31
CA PHE A 119 2.22 17.02 12.39
C PHE A 119 2.69 15.59 12.50
N ASP A 120 3.85 15.36 13.10
CA ASP A 120 4.44 14.03 13.28
C ASP A 120 3.50 13.02 13.98
N LEU A 121 2.68 13.51 14.90
CA LEU A 121 1.69 12.68 15.63
C LEU A 121 0.39 12.43 14.86
N ALA A 122 0.10 13.22 13.82
CA ALA A 122 -1.10 13.10 12.99
C ALA A 122 -0.77 13.46 11.54
N PRO A 123 0.07 12.65 10.87
CA PRO A 123 0.59 12.97 9.54
C PRO A 123 -0.45 12.81 8.43
N ASP A 124 -1.55 12.10 8.70
CA ASP A 124 -2.54 11.76 7.69
C ASP A 124 -3.82 12.59 7.84
N TYR A 125 -4.11 13.38 6.80
CA TYR A 125 -5.36 14.13 6.71
C TYR A 125 -6.50 13.20 6.30
N VAL A 126 -7.40 12.90 7.25
CA VAL A 126 -8.59 12.07 7.01
C VAL A 126 -9.82 12.94 6.96
N TYR A 127 -10.49 12.98 5.82
CA TYR A 127 -11.77 13.66 5.64
C TYR A 127 -12.76 12.75 4.93
N HIS A 128 -13.95 12.60 5.50
CA HIS A 128 -15.05 11.81 4.94
C HIS A 128 -16.05 12.75 4.27
N ALA A 129 -15.81 13.04 2.99
CA ALA A 129 -16.63 13.96 2.22
C ALA A 129 -18.08 13.47 2.14
N LYS A 130 -19.01 14.37 2.41
CA LYS A 130 -20.45 14.18 2.23
C LYS A 130 -20.85 14.50 0.79
N ILE A 131 -22.04 14.05 0.38
CA ILE A 131 -22.53 14.24 -1.00
C ILE A 131 -22.60 15.70 -1.38
N ASP A 132 -22.95 16.58 -0.43
CA ASP A 132 -23.14 18.03 -0.65
C ASP A 132 -21.84 18.85 -0.56
N ASP A 133 -20.73 18.21 -0.23
CA ASP A 133 -19.45 18.88 -0.13
C ASP A 133 -18.91 19.29 -1.51
N SER A 134 -18.00 20.25 -1.50
CA SER A 134 -17.35 20.70 -2.74
C SER A 134 -16.54 19.57 -3.40
N ALA A 135 -16.41 19.59 -4.72
CA ALA A 135 -15.68 18.57 -5.47
C ALA A 135 -14.23 18.39 -4.97
N ALA A 136 -13.60 19.46 -4.49
CA ALA A 136 -12.23 19.38 -3.97
C ALA A 136 -12.10 18.46 -2.74
N LEU A 137 -13.11 18.40 -1.88
CA LEU A 137 -13.13 17.57 -0.68
C LEU A 137 -13.36 16.08 -0.98
N HIS A 138 -13.82 15.74 -2.17
CA HIS A 138 -13.99 14.36 -2.63
C HIS A 138 -12.70 13.73 -3.16
N ARG A 139 -11.60 14.47 -3.22
CA ARG A 139 -10.32 13.96 -3.67
C ARG A 139 -9.69 13.06 -2.61
N LYS A 140 -9.23 11.89 -3.01
CA LYS A 140 -8.49 10.94 -2.19
C LYS A 140 -7.11 10.71 -2.78
N VAL A 141 -6.12 10.54 -1.91
CA VAL A 141 -4.74 10.28 -2.34
C VAL A 141 -4.66 8.89 -2.99
N THR A 142 -3.99 8.84 -4.14
CA THR A 142 -3.54 7.63 -4.81
C THR A 142 -2.02 7.64 -4.93
N ARG A 143 -1.40 6.49 -4.77
CA ARG A 143 0.06 6.36 -4.69
C ARG A 143 0.56 5.21 -5.56
N GLY A 144 1.88 5.26 -5.90
CA GLY A 144 2.60 4.19 -6.59
C GLY A 144 2.63 4.28 -8.10
N GLY A 145 1.78 5.11 -8.72
CA GLY A 145 1.66 5.17 -10.19
C GLY A 145 1.10 3.88 -10.81
N SER A 146 0.84 3.91 -12.09
CA SER A 146 0.18 2.80 -12.80
C SER A 146 0.83 2.49 -14.15
N TRP A 147 0.37 1.43 -14.80
CA TRP A 147 0.81 1.00 -16.13
C TRP A 147 0.67 2.08 -17.22
N LYS A 148 -0.22 3.06 -17.02
CA LYS A 148 -0.42 4.17 -17.97
C LYS A 148 0.45 5.39 -17.65
N ASP A 149 1.02 5.46 -16.44
CA ASP A 149 1.73 6.62 -15.94
C ASP A 149 3.22 6.54 -16.30
N ILE A 150 3.87 7.69 -16.41
CA ILE A 150 5.30 7.77 -16.66
C ILE A 150 6.11 7.50 -15.40
N GLY A 151 7.41 7.21 -15.54
CA GLY A 151 8.31 6.86 -14.44
C GLY A 151 8.35 7.84 -13.26
N TYR A 152 8.02 9.11 -13.48
CA TYR A 152 7.90 10.11 -12.41
C TYR A 152 6.88 9.71 -11.33
N TYR A 153 5.75 9.14 -11.72
CA TYR A 153 4.68 8.74 -10.79
C TYR A 153 4.98 7.45 -10.02
N LEU A 154 6.03 6.73 -10.38
CA LEU A 154 6.49 5.55 -9.66
C LEU A 154 7.31 5.89 -8.41
N ASN A 155 7.73 7.14 -8.27
CA ASN A 155 8.49 7.59 -7.11
C ASN A 155 7.64 7.46 -5.83
N ASN A 156 8.24 6.92 -4.77
CA ASN A 156 7.60 6.71 -3.47
C ASN A 156 6.98 7.97 -2.88
N SER A 157 7.59 9.14 -3.13
CA SER A 157 7.13 10.41 -2.60
C SER A 157 6.07 11.09 -3.47
N THR A 158 5.84 10.63 -4.71
CA THR A 158 4.90 11.29 -5.61
C THR A 158 3.46 11.03 -5.17
N ARG A 159 2.74 12.13 -4.96
CA ARG A 159 1.31 12.13 -4.62
C ARG A 159 0.48 12.39 -5.86
N THR A 160 -0.57 11.61 -6.01
CA THR A 160 -1.62 11.87 -6.99
C THR A 160 -2.97 11.77 -6.30
N PHE A 161 -4.01 12.20 -6.97
CA PHE A 161 -5.37 12.05 -6.44
C PHE A 161 -6.35 11.61 -7.51
N GLU A 162 -7.46 11.09 -7.05
CA GLU A 162 -8.65 10.88 -7.88
C GLU A 162 -9.90 11.11 -7.00
N TYR A 163 -11.03 11.35 -7.64
CA TYR A 163 -12.29 11.54 -6.93
C TYR A 163 -12.84 10.22 -6.41
N GLN A 164 -13.23 10.17 -5.13
CA GLN A 164 -13.59 8.94 -4.41
C GLN A 164 -14.70 8.10 -5.05
N TYR A 165 -15.53 8.69 -5.91
CA TYR A 165 -16.62 7.99 -6.60
C TYR A 165 -16.27 7.58 -8.04
N THR A 166 -15.06 7.84 -8.48
CA THR A 166 -14.63 7.58 -9.85
C THR A 166 -13.92 6.24 -9.94
N ALA A 167 -14.42 5.34 -10.77
CA ALA A 167 -13.75 4.09 -11.09
C ALA A 167 -12.79 4.28 -12.26
N LYS A 168 -11.56 3.79 -12.14
CA LYS A 168 -10.54 3.83 -13.19
C LYS A 168 -9.90 2.44 -13.34
N SER A 169 -9.61 2.06 -14.58
CA SER A 169 -8.97 0.77 -14.89
C SER A 169 -7.51 0.67 -14.44
N TYR A 170 -6.91 1.79 -14.07
CA TYR A 170 -5.52 1.90 -13.64
C TYR A 170 -5.37 2.20 -12.14
N ILE A 171 -6.47 2.22 -11.39
CA ILE A 171 -6.46 2.40 -9.94
C ILE A 171 -7.05 1.16 -9.28
N GLY A 172 -6.29 0.61 -8.36
CA GLY A 172 -6.68 -0.51 -7.51
C GLY A 172 -6.60 -0.11 -6.04
N PHE A 173 -6.52 -1.10 -5.19
CA PHE A 173 -6.32 -0.90 -3.75
C PHE A 173 -5.61 -2.08 -3.11
N ARG A 174 -4.97 -1.80 -2.00
CA ARG A 174 -4.39 -2.77 -1.09
C ARG A 174 -5.04 -2.58 0.27
N ASN A 175 -5.39 -3.64 0.92
CA ASN A 175 -5.90 -3.57 2.27
C ASN A 175 -4.79 -3.88 3.28
N VAL A 176 -4.91 -3.23 4.42
CA VAL A 176 -4.08 -3.43 5.60
C VAL A 176 -4.95 -3.82 6.79
N MET A 177 -4.33 -4.38 7.79
CA MET A 177 -4.96 -4.72 9.07
C MET A 177 -4.05 -4.21 10.18
N THR A 178 -4.63 -3.60 11.20
CA THR A 178 -3.85 -3.12 12.34
C THR A 178 -3.31 -4.32 13.11
N HIS A 179 -2.00 -4.33 13.35
CA HIS A 179 -1.37 -5.35 14.18
C HIS A 179 -1.44 -4.93 15.65
N LEU A 180 -2.11 -5.72 16.47
CA LEU A 180 -2.26 -5.41 17.89
C LEU A 180 -1.08 -5.91 18.77
N GLY A 181 -0.05 -6.47 18.15
CA GLY A 181 1.01 -7.12 18.87
C GLY A 181 0.56 -8.44 19.53
N ARG A 182 1.44 -9.36 19.72
CA ARG A 182 1.23 -10.45 20.66
C ARG A 182 1.65 -9.96 22.04
N VAL A 183 0.70 -9.65 22.89
CA VAL A 183 0.95 -9.53 24.33
C VAL A 183 0.81 -10.95 24.87
N GLY A 184 1.91 -11.64 25.03
CA GLY A 184 1.87 -12.91 25.70
C GLY A 184 3.09 -13.76 25.40
N LYS A 185 3.78 -14.13 26.45
CA LYS A 185 4.65 -15.28 26.45
C LYS A 185 3.78 -16.48 26.05
N GLU A 186 4.14 -17.21 25.00
CA GLU A 186 3.62 -18.55 24.81
C GLU A 186 4.12 -19.38 26.01
N LEU A 187 3.22 -19.64 26.94
CA LEU A 187 3.44 -20.65 27.96
C LEU A 187 3.33 -22.01 27.26
N ASP A 188 4.43 -22.67 27.11
CA ASP A 188 4.45 -24.07 26.72
C ASP A 188 3.82 -24.88 27.88
N LEU A 189 2.54 -25.23 27.72
CA LEU A 189 1.76 -25.93 28.74
C LEU A 189 2.25 -27.35 28.99
N GLU A 190 3.15 -27.87 28.14
CA GLU A 190 3.70 -29.23 28.33
C GLU A 190 4.89 -29.29 29.25
N ASN A 191 5.70 -28.25 29.42
CA ASN A 191 6.94 -28.34 30.21
C ASN A 191 7.14 -27.24 31.28
N GLY A 192 6.26 -26.27 31.39
CA GLY A 192 6.35 -25.24 32.43
C GLY A 192 7.57 -24.31 32.33
N GLU A 193 8.26 -24.27 31.20
CA GLU A 193 9.42 -23.41 30.97
C GLU A 193 9.03 -22.17 30.14
N GLU A 194 9.45 -20.97 30.60
CA GLU A 194 9.29 -19.72 29.88
C GLU A 194 10.26 -19.68 28.69
N ILE A 195 9.73 -19.67 27.47
CA ILE A 195 10.55 -19.35 26.29
C ILE A 195 10.69 -17.83 26.21
N GLN A 196 11.85 -17.32 26.54
CA GLN A 196 12.24 -15.95 26.21
C GLN A 196 12.56 -15.89 24.71
N SER A 197 11.65 -15.34 23.91
CA SER A 197 11.98 -14.96 22.55
C SER A 197 12.78 -13.65 22.59
N ASP A 198 14.08 -13.75 22.40
CA ASP A 198 14.95 -12.61 22.15
C ASP A 198 14.57 -11.99 20.81
N ILE A 199 13.67 -11.01 20.84
CA ILE A 199 13.49 -10.10 19.70
C ILE A 199 14.63 -9.09 19.77
N GLN A 200 15.75 -9.41 19.14
CA GLN A 200 16.74 -8.41 18.81
C GLN A 200 16.21 -7.58 17.62
N LEU A 201 15.70 -6.40 17.92
CA LEU A 201 15.51 -5.34 16.95
C LEU A 201 16.90 -4.92 16.47
N LYS A 202 17.24 -5.25 15.25
CA LYS A 202 18.32 -4.63 14.49
C LYS A 202 17.76 -3.60 13.56
#